data_aa04e9ec7a679d61a9a52c57ad65b1f7
#
_entry.id   aa04e9ec7a679d61a9a52c57ad65b1f7
#
_cell.length_a   1.000
_cell.length_b   1.000
_cell.length_c   1.000
_cell.angle_alpha   90.00
_cell.angle_beta   90.00
_cell.angle_gamma   90.00
#
_symmetry.space_group_name_H-M   'P 1'
#
loop_
_entity.id
_entity.type
_entity.pdbx_description
1 polymer ?
#
loop_
_entity_poly.entity_id
_entity_poly.type
_entity_poly.pdbx_seq_one_letter_code
_entity_poly.pdbx_strand_id
1 'polypeptide(L)'
;MPRTTTPPAKNPARGSAAALLLHGDERFLVDERARRLIESLKRELVSDFGLDVMEGQGLTPARLQDAVLQTPFLDPYRVVHVRMVPANKAEALAPAVQTIPETTHLIVTVQGRLGPGNKLVKAFQAAGGKAEEMPRLKGRQLSEWASRRAQEFHGLPSTVAAQVVRASPPDLSVIDAELTKLAAYKASGASLTPDAIHDLLAGGREDEIFKLTDNLLPSPSPQAYQIARNLTRSGIQPTSVAYRMARHYALVLEVKARQDRGESLQQVQADMAEHSFVVQKAFDLAHQARSESLERALRQIRDYEWEVKSGQIDAELGLDVLLTRL
;
A
#
# COMPACT_ATOMS: atom_id res chain seq x y z
N MET A 1 8.46 10.57 37.75
CA MET A 1 8.24 9.37 36.92
C MET A 1 9.35 9.29 35.89
N PRO A 2 10.14 8.22 35.79
CA PRO A 2 11.31 8.17 34.95
C PRO A 2 10.90 7.95 33.48
N ARG A 3 11.48 8.77 32.62
CA ARG A 3 11.41 8.63 31.16
C ARG A 3 12.18 7.37 30.75
N THR A 4 11.49 6.35 30.27
CA THR A 4 12.11 5.22 29.57
C THR A 4 12.60 5.70 28.21
N THR A 5 13.84 6.10 28.14
CA THR A 5 14.57 6.32 26.90
C THR A 5 14.79 4.97 26.23
N THR A 6 14.09 4.72 25.13
CA THR A 6 14.45 3.64 24.19
C THR A 6 15.90 3.87 23.75
N PRO A 7 16.78 2.87 23.85
CA PRO A 7 18.17 3.05 23.48
C PRO A 7 18.26 3.42 21.99
N PRO A 8 19.09 4.43 21.62
CA PRO A 8 19.35 4.72 20.21
C PRO A 8 19.92 3.47 19.58
N ALA A 9 19.47 3.16 18.35
CA ALA A 9 20.04 2.10 17.54
C ALA A 9 21.56 2.28 17.57
N LYS A 10 22.30 1.23 18.00
CA LYS A 10 23.75 1.25 18.03
C LYS A 10 24.25 1.69 16.65
N ASN A 11 24.87 2.86 16.60
CA ASN A 11 25.66 3.31 15.45
C ASN A 11 26.64 2.16 15.09
N PRO A 12 26.75 1.76 13.83
CA PRO A 12 27.84 0.88 13.43
C PRO A 12 29.13 1.58 13.83
N ALA A 13 29.95 0.90 14.61
CA ALA A 13 31.21 1.41 15.11
C ALA A 13 32.03 1.96 13.94
N ARG A 14 32.67 3.12 14.13
CA ARG A 14 33.67 3.68 13.22
C ARG A 14 34.62 2.56 12.82
N GLY A 15 34.64 2.17 11.51
CA GLY A 15 35.65 1.24 10.97
C GLY A 15 35.13 -0.10 10.45
N SER A 16 33.85 -0.33 10.27
CA SER A 16 33.33 -1.55 9.59
C SER A 16 32.46 -1.16 8.40
N ALA A 17 32.84 -1.58 7.20
CA ALA A 17 32.02 -1.47 6.01
C ALA A 17 30.64 -2.07 6.28
N ALA A 18 29.58 -1.28 6.17
CA ALA A 18 28.22 -1.79 6.33
C ALA A 18 27.70 -2.26 4.97
N ALA A 19 27.79 -3.56 4.71
CA ALA A 19 27.12 -4.18 3.58
C ALA A 19 25.72 -4.66 4.02
N LEU A 20 24.68 -4.12 3.41
CA LEU A 20 23.29 -4.46 3.75
C LEU A 20 22.50 -4.82 2.49
N LEU A 21 22.01 -6.05 2.47
CA LEU A 21 21.07 -6.53 1.48
C LEU A 21 19.67 -6.57 2.09
N LEU A 22 18.75 -5.85 1.49
CA LEU A 22 17.34 -5.81 1.88
C LEU A 22 16.49 -6.46 0.80
N HIS A 23 15.68 -7.42 1.18
CA HIS A 23 14.81 -8.13 0.24
C HIS A 23 13.52 -8.58 0.91
N GLY A 24 12.53 -9.00 0.16
CA GLY A 24 11.27 -9.53 0.68
C GLY A 24 10.05 -8.97 -0.05
N ASP A 25 8.88 -9.46 0.37
CA ASP A 25 7.61 -9.13 -0.28
C ASP A 25 6.99 -7.83 0.28
N GLU A 26 7.54 -7.28 1.39
CA GLU A 26 7.09 -6.03 1.98
C GLU A 26 7.97 -4.86 1.54
N ARG A 27 7.65 -4.36 0.34
CA ARG A 27 8.43 -3.29 -0.29
C ARG A 27 8.54 -2.03 0.57
N PHE A 28 7.46 -1.65 1.24
CA PHE A 28 7.46 -0.46 2.10
C PHE A 28 8.55 -0.53 3.17
N LEU A 29 8.70 -1.69 3.83
CA LEU A 29 9.71 -1.88 4.87
C LEU A 29 11.13 -1.95 4.29
N VAL A 30 11.31 -2.54 3.11
CA VAL A 30 12.60 -2.56 2.39
C VAL A 30 13.05 -1.12 2.11
N ASP A 31 12.19 -0.32 1.49
CA ASP A 31 12.50 1.06 1.12
C ASP A 31 12.70 1.96 2.36
N GLU A 32 11.88 1.78 3.39
CA GLU A 32 12.00 2.53 4.65
C GLU A 32 13.31 2.21 5.38
N ARG A 33 13.68 0.94 5.47
CA ARG A 33 14.92 0.49 6.11
C ARG A 33 16.16 1.04 5.41
N ALA A 34 16.16 0.98 4.06
CA ALA A 34 17.22 1.56 3.25
C ALA A 34 17.34 3.07 3.47
N ARG A 35 16.21 3.79 3.36
CA ARG A 35 16.17 5.25 3.54
C ARG A 35 16.70 5.68 4.91
N ARG A 36 16.25 5.05 6.00
CA ARG A 36 16.72 5.38 7.36
C ARG A 36 18.21 5.19 7.53
N LEU A 37 18.78 4.11 6.96
CA LEU A 37 20.22 3.89 7.02
C LEU A 37 20.96 4.93 6.20
N ILE A 38 20.52 5.22 4.98
CA ILE A 38 21.14 6.23 4.12
C ILE A 38 21.07 7.61 4.78
N GLU A 39 19.94 7.99 5.36
CA GLU A 39 19.80 9.26 6.08
C GLU A 39 20.75 9.36 7.28
N SER A 40 20.98 8.24 8.00
CA SER A 40 21.96 8.23 9.09
C SER A 40 23.39 8.38 8.60
N LEU A 41 23.74 7.71 7.49
CA LEU A 41 25.06 7.82 6.88
C LEU A 41 25.30 9.20 6.26
N LYS A 42 24.31 9.77 5.60
CA LYS A 42 24.40 11.12 5.00
C LYS A 42 24.77 12.23 5.98
N ARG A 43 24.45 12.07 7.26
CA ARG A 43 24.81 13.09 8.28
C ARG A 43 26.31 13.26 8.49
N GLU A 44 27.08 12.27 8.15
CA GLU A 44 28.55 12.27 8.28
C GLU A 44 29.26 12.60 6.95
N LEU A 45 28.51 12.64 5.83
CA LEU A 45 29.07 13.05 4.54
C LEU A 45 29.21 14.57 4.48
N VAL A 46 30.30 15.01 3.91
CA VAL A 46 30.67 16.44 3.73
C VAL A 46 30.20 16.93 2.36
N SER A 47 30.07 16.02 1.40
CA SER A 47 29.72 16.34 0.02
C SER A 47 28.58 15.46 -0.51
N ASP A 48 27.92 15.94 -1.56
CA ASP A 48 26.91 15.13 -2.28
C ASP A 48 27.54 14.00 -3.12
N PHE A 49 28.85 14.05 -3.33
CA PHE A 49 29.59 13.02 -4.08
C PHE A 49 29.82 11.74 -3.28
N GLY A 50 29.62 11.77 -1.96
CA GLY A 50 29.73 10.61 -1.08
C GLY A 50 28.63 9.59 -1.24
N LEU A 51 27.51 9.92 -1.89
CA LEU A 51 26.37 9.02 -2.14
C LEU A 51 26.20 8.76 -3.64
N ASP A 52 26.30 7.49 -4.04
CA ASP A 52 25.98 7.02 -5.39
C ASP A 52 24.69 6.18 -5.37
N VAL A 53 23.71 6.56 -6.18
CA VAL A 53 22.44 5.87 -6.29
C VAL A 53 22.30 5.25 -7.67
N MET A 54 22.16 3.93 -7.72
CA MET A 54 22.10 3.14 -8.96
C MET A 54 20.79 2.38 -9.03
N GLU A 55 20.16 2.38 -10.21
CA GLU A 55 18.98 1.54 -10.45
C GLU A 55 19.43 0.10 -10.77
N GLY A 56 18.81 -0.88 -10.10
CA GLY A 56 19.16 -2.30 -10.26
C GLY A 56 18.70 -2.90 -11.59
N GLN A 57 17.75 -2.24 -12.28
CA GLN A 57 17.34 -2.67 -13.61
C GLN A 57 18.43 -2.35 -14.63
N GLY A 58 18.99 -3.39 -15.25
CA GLY A 58 20.07 -3.24 -16.23
C GLY A 58 21.46 -3.03 -15.62
N LEU A 59 21.60 -3.07 -14.29
CA LEU A 59 22.89 -2.98 -13.62
C LEU A 59 23.74 -4.23 -13.93
N THR A 60 24.99 -4.01 -14.36
CA THR A 60 25.95 -5.07 -14.58
C THR A 60 26.87 -5.26 -13.38
N PRO A 61 27.41 -6.47 -13.13
CA PRO A 61 28.38 -6.71 -12.05
C PRO A 61 29.60 -5.78 -12.13
N ALA A 62 30.11 -5.56 -13.34
CA ALA A 62 31.28 -4.69 -13.54
C ALA A 62 30.99 -3.25 -13.09
N ARG A 63 29.85 -2.67 -13.50
CA ARG A 63 29.48 -1.31 -13.10
C ARG A 63 29.25 -1.19 -11.59
N LEU A 64 28.68 -2.21 -10.94
CA LEU A 64 28.54 -2.24 -9.48
C LEU A 64 29.92 -2.31 -8.81
N GLN A 65 30.80 -3.16 -9.32
CA GLN A 65 32.16 -3.32 -8.80
C GLN A 65 32.95 -2.01 -8.89
N ASP A 66 32.89 -1.32 -10.03
CA ASP A 66 33.52 -0.02 -10.22
C ASP A 66 33.02 0.99 -9.19
N ALA A 67 31.72 1.08 -8.95
CA ALA A 67 31.14 1.99 -7.96
C ALA A 67 31.57 1.64 -6.53
N VAL A 68 31.63 0.34 -6.18
CA VAL A 68 32.01 -0.14 -4.84
C VAL A 68 33.52 0.11 -4.56
N LEU A 69 34.37 -0.07 -5.56
CA LEU A 69 35.81 0.07 -5.42
C LEU A 69 36.31 1.54 -5.52
N GLN A 70 35.46 2.46 -5.92
CA GLN A 70 35.80 3.87 -6.04
C GLN A 70 36.11 4.47 -4.66
N THR A 71 37.31 5.08 -4.53
CA THR A 71 37.73 5.71 -3.28
C THR A 71 36.93 6.99 -2.99
N PRO A 72 36.51 7.24 -1.74
CA PRO A 72 35.88 8.51 -1.37
C PRO A 72 36.88 9.68 -1.58
N PHE A 73 36.38 10.82 -2.09
CA PHE A 73 37.25 11.95 -2.42
C PHE A 73 37.40 12.97 -1.28
N LEU A 74 36.28 13.41 -0.70
CA LEU A 74 36.28 14.40 0.39
C LEU A 74 35.60 13.87 1.65
N ASP A 75 34.92 12.74 1.53
CA ASP A 75 34.10 12.14 2.56
C ASP A 75 34.87 11.07 3.34
N PRO A 76 34.50 10.78 4.60
CA PRO A 76 35.15 9.73 5.38
C PRO A 76 34.87 8.32 4.82
N TYR A 77 33.81 8.16 4.05
CA TYR A 77 33.42 6.94 3.37
C TYR A 77 32.51 7.25 2.17
N ARG A 78 32.26 6.24 1.36
CA ARG A 78 31.32 6.26 0.23
C ARG A 78 30.09 5.41 0.56
N VAL A 79 28.93 5.88 0.13
CA VAL A 79 27.67 5.13 0.22
C VAL A 79 27.23 4.79 -1.20
N VAL A 80 27.13 3.49 -1.50
CA VAL A 80 26.58 2.98 -2.77
C VAL A 80 25.24 2.36 -2.49
N HIS A 81 24.17 2.92 -3.06
CA HIS A 81 22.81 2.43 -2.93
C HIS A 81 22.28 1.90 -4.25
N VAL A 82 22.14 0.58 -4.36
CA VAL A 82 21.50 -0.06 -5.52
C VAL A 82 20.03 -0.29 -5.21
N ARG A 83 19.18 0.33 -6.03
CA ARG A 83 17.73 0.32 -5.82
C ARG A 83 17.05 -0.70 -6.74
N MET A 84 16.05 -1.40 -6.19
CA MET A 84 15.06 -2.16 -6.96
C MET A 84 15.65 -3.21 -7.90
N VAL A 85 16.65 -3.97 -7.43
CA VAL A 85 17.20 -5.10 -8.20
C VAL A 85 16.09 -6.15 -8.40
N PRO A 86 15.76 -6.58 -9.64
CA PRO A 86 14.85 -7.67 -9.84
C PRO A 86 15.39 -8.98 -9.22
N ALA A 87 14.56 -9.72 -8.48
CA ALA A 87 14.99 -10.93 -7.76
C ALA A 87 15.65 -11.96 -8.68
N ASN A 88 15.15 -12.12 -9.91
CA ASN A 88 15.71 -13.04 -10.91
C ASN A 88 17.06 -12.60 -11.48
N LYS A 89 17.49 -11.36 -11.25
CA LYS A 89 18.80 -10.83 -11.69
C LYS A 89 19.77 -10.63 -10.52
N ALA A 90 19.31 -10.80 -9.27
CA ALA A 90 20.07 -10.51 -8.06
C ALA A 90 21.37 -11.36 -7.99
N GLU A 91 21.32 -12.65 -8.34
CA GLU A 91 22.50 -13.52 -8.26
C GLU A 91 23.65 -13.10 -9.17
N ALA A 92 23.36 -12.44 -10.27
CA ALA A 92 24.40 -11.95 -11.20
C ALA A 92 25.30 -10.90 -10.54
N LEU A 93 24.82 -10.17 -9.53
CA LEU A 93 25.59 -9.15 -8.82
C LEU A 93 26.54 -9.71 -7.73
N ALA A 94 26.45 -11.00 -7.40
CA ALA A 94 27.24 -11.62 -6.36
C ALA A 94 28.78 -11.44 -6.53
N PRO A 95 29.37 -11.52 -7.73
CA PRO A 95 30.80 -11.31 -7.89
C PRO A 95 31.26 -9.90 -7.49
N ALA A 96 30.44 -8.88 -7.70
CA ALA A 96 30.77 -7.50 -7.38
C ALA A 96 30.78 -7.19 -5.87
N VAL A 97 30.24 -8.08 -5.05
CA VAL A 97 30.10 -7.92 -3.59
C VAL A 97 31.20 -8.67 -2.80
N GLN A 98 32.05 -9.45 -3.48
CA GLN A 98 33.06 -10.27 -2.81
C GLN A 98 34.11 -9.45 -2.06
N THR A 99 34.40 -8.24 -2.53
CA THR A 99 35.36 -7.36 -1.92
C THR A 99 34.78 -5.95 -1.79
N ILE A 100 34.34 -5.60 -0.58
CA ILE A 100 33.84 -4.25 -0.26
C ILE A 100 34.91 -3.56 0.59
N PRO A 101 35.47 -2.43 0.15
CA PRO A 101 36.45 -1.68 0.94
C PRO A 101 35.83 -1.19 2.27
N GLU A 102 36.63 -1.08 3.32
CA GLU A 102 36.17 -0.55 4.61
C GLU A 102 35.66 0.89 4.54
N THR A 103 36.02 1.60 3.48
CA THR A 103 35.57 2.96 3.18
C THR A 103 34.27 3.02 2.38
N THR A 104 33.61 1.86 2.10
CA THR A 104 32.39 1.83 1.29
C THR A 104 31.25 1.16 2.05
N HIS A 105 30.13 1.87 2.19
CA HIS A 105 28.86 1.30 2.64
C HIS A 105 28.04 0.90 1.42
N LEU A 106 27.75 -0.40 1.27
CA LEU A 106 26.93 -0.93 0.18
C LEU A 106 25.54 -1.32 0.68
N ILE A 107 24.50 -0.70 0.13
CA ILE A 107 23.10 -0.99 0.42
C ILE A 107 22.44 -1.44 -0.87
N VAL A 108 21.91 -2.66 -0.89
CA VAL A 108 21.21 -3.21 -2.06
C VAL A 108 19.78 -3.56 -1.66
N THR A 109 18.81 -3.02 -2.40
CA THR A 109 17.39 -3.38 -2.24
C THR A 109 16.92 -4.23 -3.41
N VAL A 110 16.25 -5.35 -3.11
CA VAL A 110 15.77 -6.33 -4.10
C VAL A 110 14.25 -6.37 -4.09
N GLN A 111 13.66 -6.42 -5.27
CA GLN A 111 12.22 -6.61 -5.46
C GLN A 111 11.86 -8.09 -5.30
N GLY A 112 11.20 -8.42 -4.19
CA GLY A 112 10.78 -9.77 -3.86
C GLY A 112 11.76 -10.51 -2.97
N ARG A 113 11.40 -11.74 -2.66
CA ARG A 113 12.11 -12.59 -1.71
C ARG A 113 13.28 -13.32 -2.37
N LEU A 114 14.42 -13.34 -1.68
CA LEU A 114 15.56 -14.21 -2.02
C LEU A 114 15.61 -15.40 -1.07
N GLY A 115 15.83 -16.58 -1.60
CA GLY A 115 16.04 -17.78 -0.77
C GLY A 115 17.42 -17.76 -0.08
N PRO A 116 17.60 -18.51 1.02
CA PRO A 116 18.88 -18.57 1.76
C PRO A 116 20.02 -19.16 0.93
N GLY A 117 19.70 -19.91 -0.13
CA GLY A 117 20.68 -20.44 -1.08
C GLY A 117 21.16 -19.46 -2.14
N ASN A 118 20.54 -18.29 -2.25
CA ASN A 118 20.84 -17.28 -3.28
C ASN A 118 22.29 -16.81 -3.16
N LYS A 119 22.99 -16.73 -4.30
CA LYS A 119 24.42 -16.38 -4.33
C LYS A 119 24.70 -14.97 -3.83
N LEU A 120 23.77 -14.01 -4.05
CA LEU A 120 23.95 -12.66 -3.55
C LEU A 120 23.83 -12.61 -2.02
N VAL A 121 22.88 -13.34 -1.42
CA VAL A 121 22.76 -13.45 0.05
C VAL A 121 24.05 -13.99 0.65
N LYS A 122 24.59 -15.08 0.07
CA LYS A 122 25.87 -15.66 0.52
C LYS A 122 27.06 -14.72 0.35
N ALA A 123 27.11 -13.96 -0.75
CA ALA A 123 28.17 -12.99 -1.00
C ALA A 123 28.17 -11.86 0.03
N PHE A 124 26.99 -11.32 0.38
CA PHE A 124 26.87 -10.32 1.44
C PHE A 124 27.32 -10.87 2.80
N GLN A 125 26.93 -12.08 3.16
CA GLN A 125 27.35 -12.74 4.41
C GLN A 125 28.85 -12.99 4.43
N ALA A 126 29.44 -13.46 3.34
CA ALA A 126 30.88 -13.69 3.22
C ALA A 126 31.70 -12.39 3.30
N ALA A 127 31.16 -11.27 2.82
CA ALA A 127 31.76 -9.95 2.94
C ALA A 127 31.55 -9.29 4.34
N GLY A 128 31.07 -10.05 5.33
CA GLY A 128 30.79 -9.53 6.67
C GLY A 128 29.54 -8.67 6.79
N GLY A 129 28.75 -8.58 5.72
CA GLY A 129 27.49 -7.84 5.65
C GLY A 129 26.29 -8.62 6.19
N LYS A 130 25.11 -7.99 6.11
CA LYS A 130 23.84 -8.58 6.54
C LYS A 130 22.87 -8.67 5.37
N ALA A 131 22.07 -9.74 5.36
CA ALA A 131 20.87 -9.87 4.53
C ALA A 131 19.65 -9.86 5.45
N GLU A 132 18.77 -8.89 5.28
CA GLU A 132 17.54 -8.72 6.05
C GLU A 132 16.33 -9.00 5.14
N GLU A 133 15.52 -9.99 5.52
CA GLU A 133 14.26 -10.30 4.82
C GLU A 133 13.11 -9.50 5.45
N MET A 134 12.33 -8.83 4.60
CA MET A 134 11.11 -8.12 4.98
C MET A 134 9.89 -8.87 4.46
N PRO A 135 9.36 -9.84 5.25
CA PRO A 135 8.18 -10.60 4.85
C PRO A 135 6.93 -9.74 4.90
N ARG A 136 5.94 -10.07 4.06
CA ARG A 136 4.65 -9.38 4.06
C ARG A 136 3.93 -9.53 5.39
N LEU A 137 3.55 -8.40 5.98
CA LEU A 137 2.83 -8.39 7.25
C LEU A 137 1.35 -8.73 7.03
N LYS A 138 0.81 -9.62 7.88
CA LYS A 138 -0.60 -10.04 7.83
C LYS A 138 -1.21 -10.08 9.24
N GLY A 139 -2.53 -9.95 9.31
CA GLY A 139 -3.29 -10.14 10.55
C GLY A 139 -2.73 -9.34 11.72
N ARG A 140 -2.35 -10.03 12.79
CA ARG A 140 -1.84 -9.41 14.02
C ARG A 140 -0.58 -8.57 13.79
N GLN A 141 0.36 -9.05 12.96
CA GLN A 141 1.61 -8.31 12.67
C GLN A 141 1.34 -6.97 11.99
N LEU A 142 0.38 -6.93 11.05
CA LEU A 142 -0.06 -5.71 10.39
C LEU A 142 -0.66 -4.71 11.40
N SER A 143 -1.53 -5.18 12.29
CA SER A 143 -2.16 -4.34 13.31
C SER A 143 -1.15 -3.78 14.32
N GLU A 144 -0.19 -4.60 14.74
CA GLU A 144 0.89 -4.18 15.64
C GLU A 144 1.82 -3.15 14.97
N TRP A 145 2.15 -3.36 13.69
CA TRP A 145 2.93 -2.40 12.92
C TRP A 145 2.19 -1.06 12.79
N ALA A 146 0.92 -1.08 12.39
CA ALA A 146 0.11 0.12 12.23
C ALA A 146 -0.03 0.90 13.55
N SER A 147 -0.22 0.20 14.67
CA SER A 147 -0.31 0.82 15.99
C SER A 147 0.99 1.51 16.40
N ARG A 148 2.14 0.85 16.21
CA ARG A 148 3.45 1.47 16.46
C ARG A 148 3.70 2.65 15.53
N ARG A 149 3.37 2.49 14.24
CA ARG A 149 3.52 3.54 13.24
C ARG A 149 2.72 4.79 13.58
N ALA A 150 1.46 4.61 13.96
CA ALA A 150 0.58 5.69 14.40
C ALA A 150 1.15 6.45 15.60
N GLN A 151 1.63 5.74 16.63
CA GLN A 151 2.13 6.36 17.85
C GLN A 151 3.48 7.05 17.66
N GLU A 152 4.47 6.35 17.07
CA GLU A 152 5.86 6.81 17.00
C GLU A 152 6.08 7.89 15.93
N PHE A 153 5.37 7.82 14.81
CA PHE A 153 5.60 8.70 13.66
C PHE A 153 4.50 9.75 13.45
N HIS A 154 3.28 9.45 13.88
CA HIS A 154 2.14 10.31 13.61
C HIS A 154 1.51 10.90 14.87
N GLY A 155 1.93 10.49 16.06
CA GLY A 155 1.34 10.97 17.33
C GLY A 155 -0.16 10.66 17.47
N LEU A 156 -0.60 9.57 16.82
CA LEU A 156 -2.00 9.11 16.82
C LEU A 156 -2.18 7.92 17.78
N PRO A 157 -3.33 7.79 18.45
CA PRO A 157 -3.61 6.64 19.31
C PRO A 157 -3.79 5.35 18.51
N SER A 158 -3.52 4.20 19.13
CA SER A 158 -3.68 2.87 18.50
C SER A 158 -5.12 2.56 18.06
N THR A 159 -6.10 3.18 18.72
CA THR A 159 -7.52 3.08 18.32
C THR A 159 -7.79 3.64 16.92
N VAL A 160 -7.11 4.72 16.54
CA VAL A 160 -7.15 5.30 15.19
C VAL A 160 -6.48 4.34 14.19
N ALA A 161 -5.31 3.79 14.54
CA ALA A 161 -4.64 2.81 13.69
C ALA A 161 -5.50 1.58 13.40
N ALA A 162 -6.24 1.10 14.40
CA ALA A 162 -7.17 -0.02 14.23
C ALA A 162 -8.32 0.30 13.27
N GLN A 163 -8.80 1.54 13.24
CA GLN A 163 -9.81 1.98 12.27
C GLN A 163 -9.22 2.06 10.86
N VAL A 164 -8.01 2.63 10.72
CA VAL A 164 -7.30 2.69 9.43
C VAL A 164 -7.08 1.29 8.85
N VAL A 165 -6.58 0.34 9.65
CA VAL A 165 -6.33 -1.05 9.19
C VAL A 165 -7.62 -1.74 8.73
N ARG A 166 -8.75 -1.46 9.38
CA ARG A 166 -10.06 -2.02 8.97
C ARG A 166 -10.60 -1.40 7.69
N ALA A 167 -10.32 -0.13 7.46
CA ALA A 167 -10.85 0.64 6.33
C ALA A 167 -9.92 0.65 5.10
N SER A 168 -8.69 0.11 5.22
CA SER A 168 -7.69 0.15 4.17
C SER A 168 -7.31 -1.24 3.69
N PRO A 169 -6.88 -1.40 2.42
CA PRO A 169 -6.24 -2.63 1.97
C PRO A 169 -5.02 -2.96 2.86
N PRO A 170 -4.60 -4.24 2.94
CA PRO A 170 -3.44 -4.66 3.72
C PRO A 170 -2.12 -4.28 3.01
N ASP A 171 -1.95 -2.99 2.71
CA ASP A 171 -0.79 -2.36 2.09
C ASP A 171 -0.24 -1.29 3.04
N LEU A 172 1.02 -1.44 3.44
CA LEU A 172 1.65 -0.56 4.43
C LEU A 172 1.77 0.88 3.93
N SER A 173 1.97 1.08 2.62
CA SER A 173 2.05 2.43 2.03
C SER A 173 0.69 3.14 2.08
N VAL A 174 -0.40 2.41 1.84
CA VAL A 174 -1.76 2.96 1.96
C VAL A 174 -2.07 3.29 3.41
N ILE A 175 -1.79 2.36 4.34
CA ILE A 175 -2.03 2.57 5.77
C ILE A 175 -1.22 3.77 6.30
N ASP A 176 0.06 3.90 5.90
CA ASP A 176 0.90 5.02 6.32
C ASP A 176 0.41 6.36 5.74
N ALA A 177 -0.04 6.38 4.50
CA ALA A 177 -0.64 7.55 3.86
C ALA A 177 -1.92 8.00 4.58
N GLU A 178 -2.79 7.06 4.96
CA GLU A 178 -4.00 7.34 5.73
C GLU A 178 -3.68 7.87 7.14
N LEU A 179 -2.69 7.28 7.82
CA LEU A 179 -2.22 7.77 9.12
C LEU A 179 -1.63 9.18 8.99
N THR A 180 -0.84 9.45 7.95
CA THR A 180 -0.28 10.78 7.66
C THR A 180 -1.38 11.83 7.47
N LYS A 181 -2.41 11.50 6.70
CA LYS A 181 -3.56 12.36 6.46
C LYS A 181 -4.33 12.69 7.75
N LEU A 182 -4.59 11.69 8.59
CA LEU A 182 -5.25 11.88 9.88
C LEU A 182 -4.39 12.69 10.85
N ALA A 183 -3.06 12.51 10.84
CA ALA A 183 -2.15 13.31 11.64
C ALA A 183 -2.14 14.78 11.18
N ALA A 184 -2.15 15.04 9.89
CA ALA A 184 -2.24 16.39 9.33
C ALA A 184 -3.57 17.08 9.70
N TYR A 185 -4.69 16.34 9.65
CA TYR A 185 -6.00 16.84 10.09
C TYR A 185 -6.00 17.20 11.58
N LYS A 186 -5.43 16.34 12.43
CA LYS A 186 -5.27 16.64 13.87
C LYS A 186 -4.38 17.86 14.10
N ALA A 187 -3.29 17.99 13.33
CA ALA A 187 -2.37 19.12 13.45
C ALA A 187 -2.99 20.47 13.05
N SER A 188 -4.06 20.47 12.23
CA SER A 188 -4.84 21.68 11.91
C SER A 188 -5.72 22.17 13.07
N GLY A 189 -5.70 21.51 14.23
CA GLY A 189 -6.52 21.83 15.40
C GLY A 189 -7.90 21.15 15.42
N ALA A 190 -8.20 20.33 14.41
CA ALA A 190 -9.47 19.62 14.34
C ALA A 190 -9.48 18.38 15.23
N SER A 191 -10.65 18.06 15.80
CA SER A 191 -10.85 16.87 16.62
C SER A 191 -11.03 15.62 15.76
N LEU A 192 -10.27 14.57 16.06
CA LEU A 192 -10.43 13.26 15.45
C LEU A 192 -11.60 12.49 16.08
N THR A 193 -12.83 12.90 15.76
CA THR A 193 -14.04 12.14 16.13
C THR A 193 -14.14 10.87 15.25
N PRO A 194 -14.88 9.82 15.69
CA PRO A 194 -15.11 8.64 14.86
C PRO A 194 -15.68 8.96 13.49
N ASP A 195 -16.60 9.93 13.40
CA ASP A 195 -17.20 10.38 12.14
C ASP A 195 -16.18 11.08 11.24
N ALA A 196 -15.36 12.00 11.80
CA ALA A 196 -14.30 12.66 11.06
C ALA A 196 -13.25 11.66 10.52
N ILE A 197 -12.90 10.64 11.30
CA ILE A 197 -12.01 9.56 10.85
C ILE A 197 -12.64 8.78 9.71
N HIS A 198 -13.93 8.42 9.84
CA HIS A 198 -14.67 7.71 8.81
C HIS A 198 -14.71 8.51 7.50
N ASP A 199 -15.03 9.80 7.57
CA ASP A 199 -15.12 10.69 6.39
C ASP A 199 -13.75 10.89 5.69
N LEU A 200 -12.69 10.92 6.48
CA LEU A 200 -11.33 11.12 5.96
C LEU A 200 -10.74 9.86 5.34
N LEU A 201 -11.06 8.67 5.83
CA LEU A 201 -10.51 7.42 5.30
C LEU A 201 -11.04 7.13 3.89
N ALA A 202 -10.15 6.68 2.99
CA ALA A 202 -10.56 6.30 1.63
C ALA A 202 -11.62 5.19 1.63
N GLY A 203 -11.58 4.29 2.63
CA GLY A 203 -12.60 3.25 2.85
C GLY A 203 -13.98 3.79 3.19
N GLY A 204 -14.10 4.99 3.80
CA GLY A 204 -15.39 5.61 4.07
C GLY A 204 -16.20 5.88 2.79
N ARG A 205 -15.52 6.24 1.71
CA ARG A 205 -16.18 6.45 0.41
C ARG A 205 -16.61 5.15 -0.27
N GLU A 206 -15.87 4.06 -0.09
CA GLU A 206 -16.29 2.74 -0.58
C GLU A 206 -17.45 2.17 0.26
N ASP A 207 -17.42 2.35 1.58
CA ASP A 207 -18.52 1.95 2.46
C ASP A 207 -19.82 2.72 2.12
N GLU A 208 -19.73 4.02 1.77
CA GLU A 208 -20.87 4.78 1.27
C GLU A 208 -21.42 4.25 -0.07
N ILE A 209 -20.56 3.79 -0.97
CA ILE A 209 -20.99 3.13 -2.22
C ILE A 209 -21.64 1.78 -1.91
N PHE A 210 -21.14 1.00 -0.95
CA PHE A 210 -21.80 -0.24 -0.53
C PHE A 210 -23.17 0.03 0.08
N LYS A 211 -23.27 1.02 0.97
CA LYS A 211 -24.57 1.46 1.51
C LYS A 211 -25.52 1.93 0.40
N LEU A 212 -25.02 2.67 -0.59
CA LEU A 212 -25.81 3.09 -1.74
C LEU A 212 -26.35 1.88 -2.50
N THR A 213 -25.48 0.93 -2.87
CA THR A 213 -25.88 -0.25 -3.65
C THR A 213 -26.79 -1.20 -2.88
N ASP A 214 -26.58 -1.36 -1.56
CA ASP A 214 -27.44 -2.15 -0.68
C ASP A 214 -28.86 -1.55 -0.57
N ASN A 215 -28.98 -0.21 -0.66
CA ASN A 215 -30.25 0.51 -0.60
C ASN A 215 -30.96 0.68 -1.96
N LEU A 216 -30.35 0.21 -3.04
CA LEU A 216 -30.94 0.25 -4.39
C LEU A 216 -31.57 -1.08 -4.80
N LEU A 217 -31.15 -2.20 -4.21
CA LEU A 217 -31.67 -3.53 -4.52
C LEU A 217 -32.35 -4.16 -3.29
N PRO A 218 -33.52 -4.84 -3.43
CA PRO A 218 -34.21 -5.13 -4.68
C PRO A 218 -35.04 -3.98 -5.26
N SER A 219 -35.22 -2.88 -4.53
CA SER A 219 -35.85 -1.66 -5.00
C SER A 219 -35.27 -0.42 -4.34
N PRO A 220 -35.18 0.72 -5.05
CA PRO A 220 -34.61 1.95 -4.52
C PRO A 220 -35.30 2.43 -3.24
N SER A 221 -34.52 2.70 -2.20
CA SER A 221 -35.01 3.31 -0.96
C SER A 221 -34.81 4.84 -0.96
N PRO A 222 -35.56 5.63 -0.19
CA PRO A 222 -35.29 7.08 -0.04
C PRO A 222 -33.90 7.37 0.47
N GLN A 223 -33.28 6.46 1.23
CA GLN A 223 -31.91 6.59 1.74
C GLN A 223 -30.87 6.53 0.62
N ALA A 224 -31.10 5.74 -0.44
CA ALA A 224 -30.20 5.67 -1.58
C ALA A 224 -29.98 7.05 -2.22
N TYR A 225 -31.04 7.82 -2.39
CA TYR A 225 -30.96 9.18 -2.96
C TYR A 225 -30.16 10.13 -2.06
N GLN A 226 -30.34 10.04 -0.73
CA GLN A 226 -29.59 10.86 0.21
C GLN A 226 -28.10 10.52 0.19
N ILE A 227 -27.76 9.24 0.15
CA ILE A 227 -26.38 8.77 0.07
C ILE A 227 -25.73 9.26 -1.24
N ALA A 228 -26.38 9.08 -2.38
CA ALA A 228 -25.87 9.54 -3.67
C ALA A 228 -25.63 11.06 -3.69
N ARG A 229 -26.56 11.85 -3.17
CA ARG A 229 -26.42 13.31 -3.05
C ARG A 229 -25.28 13.71 -2.09
N ASN A 230 -25.07 13.00 -1.00
CA ASN A 230 -23.98 13.27 -0.09
C ASN A 230 -22.62 12.98 -0.78
N LEU A 231 -22.54 11.90 -1.55
CA LEU A 231 -21.34 11.56 -2.34
C LEU A 231 -21.03 12.66 -3.37
N THR A 232 -22.02 13.14 -4.12
CA THR A 232 -21.80 14.21 -5.11
C THR A 232 -21.48 15.56 -4.45
N ARG A 233 -22.14 15.92 -3.35
CA ARG A 233 -21.82 17.13 -2.56
C ARG A 233 -20.42 17.08 -1.94
N SER A 234 -19.89 15.90 -1.63
CA SER A 234 -18.49 15.74 -1.17
C SER A 234 -17.45 15.85 -2.28
N GLY A 235 -17.88 16.21 -3.50
CA GLY A 235 -17.01 16.44 -4.67
C GLY A 235 -16.75 15.21 -5.53
N ILE A 236 -17.48 14.10 -5.31
CA ILE A 236 -17.36 12.93 -6.19
C ILE A 236 -18.22 13.18 -7.44
N GLN A 237 -17.59 13.07 -8.60
CA GLN A 237 -18.29 13.22 -9.87
C GLN A 237 -19.42 12.16 -10.00
N PRO A 238 -20.62 12.50 -10.51
CA PRO A 238 -21.73 11.56 -10.67
C PRO A 238 -21.37 10.32 -11.49
N THR A 239 -20.57 10.48 -12.54
CA THR A 239 -20.05 9.37 -13.35
C THR A 239 -19.12 8.43 -12.54
N SER A 240 -18.35 8.99 -11.60
CA SER A 240 -17.51 8.19 -10.70
C SER A 240 -18.34 7.40 -9.69
N VAL A 241 -19.47 7.94 -9.22
CA VAL A 241 -20.44 7.19 -8.38
C VAL A 241 -20.98 6.01 -9.16
N ALA A 242 -21.49 6.24 -10.37
CA ALA A 242 -22.04 5.20 -11.24
C ALA A 242 -21.00 4.11 -11.58
N TYR A 243 -19.75 4.49 -11.91
CA TYR A 243 -18.66 3.54 -12.14
C TYR A 243 -18.38 2.64 -10.93
N ARG A 244 -18.35 3.22 -9.72
CA ARG A 244 -18.13 2.44 -8.49
C ARG A 244 -19.30 1.49 -8.20
N MET A 245 -20.53 1.93 -8.45
CA MET A 245 -21.73 1.07 -8.36
C MET A 245 -21.62 -0.09 -9.36
N ALA A 246 -21.25 0.17 -10.62
CA ALA A 246 -21.07 -0.87 -11.63
C ALA A 246 -20.01 -1.89 -11.19
N ARG A 247 -18.86 -1.42 -10.68
CA ARG A 247 -17.79 -2.30 -10.19
C ARG A 247 -18.26 -3.18 -9.03
N HIS A 248 -19.02 -2.61 -8.09
CA HIS A 248 -19.57 -3.39 -6.97
C HIS A 248 -20.61 -4.43 -7.44
N TYR A 249 -21.54 -4.06 -8.32
CA TYR A 249 -22.52 -5.02 -8.84
C TYR A 249 -21.88 -6.12 -9.71
N ALA A 250 -20.82 -5.81 -10.46
CA ALA A 250 -20.08 -6.83 -11.19
C ALA A 250 -19.42 -7.84 -10.22
N LEU A 251 -18.83 -7.33 -9.14
CA LEU A 251 -18.26 -8.16 -8.08
C LEU A 251 -19.34 -9.02 -7.41
N VAL A 252 -20.50 -8.43 -7.07
CA VAL A 252 -21.63 -9.17 -6.48
C VAL A 252 -22.11 -10.27 -7.41
N LEU A 253 -22.18 -10.01 -8.72
CA LEU A 253 -22.58 -11.00 -9.71
C LEU A 253 -21.57 -12.16 -9.82
N GLU A 254 -20.26 -11.87 -9.77
CA GLU A 254 -19.23 -12.90 -9.73
C GLU A 254 -19.32 -13.74 -8.45
N VAL A 255 -19.48 -13.10 -7.30
CA VAL A 255 -19.65 -13.79 -6.01
C VAL A 255 -20.92 -14.63 -6.01
N LYS A 256 -22.01 -14.12 -6.58
CA LYS A 256 -23.27 -14.86 -6.74
C LYS A 256 -23.08 -16.15 -7.52
N ALA A 257 -22.39 -16.08 -8.65
CA ALA A 257 -22.09 -17.27 -9.45
C ALA A 257 -21.25 -18.32 -8.68
N ARG A 258 -20.40 -17.88 -7.76
CA ARG A 258 -19.63 -18.78 -6.87
C ARG A 258 -20.50 -19.37 -5.76
N GLN A 259 -21.39 -18.57 -5.16
CA GLN A 259 -22.37 -19.07 -4.18
C GLN A 259 -23.29 -20.13 -4.80
N ASP A 260 -23.76 -19.91 -6.02
CA ASP A 260 -24.63 -20.85 -6.75
C ASP A 260 -23.91 -22.17 -7.05
N ARG A 261 -22.57 -22.18 -7.07
CA ARG A 261 -21.72 -23.41 -7.12
C ARG A 261 -21.44 -24.01 -5.75
N GLY A 262 -21.94 -23.42 -4.66
CA GLY A 262 -21.78 -23.91 -3.29
C GLY A 262 -20.44 -23.49 -2.63
N GLU A 263 -19.71 -22.52 -3.19
CA GLU A 263 -18.47 -22.03 -2.58
C GLU A 263 -18.77 -21.24 -1.31
N SER A 264 -18.03 -21.52 -0.22
CA SER A 264 -18.10 -20.80 1.04
C SER A 264 -17.42 -19.43 0.94
N LEU A 265 -17.79 -18.49 1.83
CA LEU A 265 -17.14 -17.19 1.93
C LEU A 265 -15.60 -17.28 2.03
N GLN A 266 -15.09 -18.24 2.82
CA GLN A 266 -13.64 -18.42 3.00
C GLN A 266 -12.94 -18.83 1.69
N GLN A 267 -13.57 -19.68 0.90
CA GLN A 267 -13.05 -20.09 -0.42
C GLN A 267 -13.05 -18.90 -1.38
N VAL A 268 -14.16 -18.16 -1.44
CA VAL A 268 -14.28 -16.98 -2.29
C VAL A 268 -13.24 -15.92 -1.91
N GLN A 269 -13.05 -15.66 -0.61
CA GLN A 269 -12.03 -14.70 -0.13
C GLN A 269 -10.59 -15.13 -0.40
N ALA A 270 -10.32 -16.44 -0.44
CA ALA A 270 -8.98 -16.96 -0.71
C ALA A 270 -8.58 -16.81 -2.20
N ASP A 271 -9.55 -16.93 -3.10
CA ASP A 271 -9.34 -16.97 -4.54
C ASP A 271 -9.48 -15.61 -5.23
N MET A 272 -10.15 -14.64 -4.60
CA MET A 272 -10.36 -13.31 -5.17
C MET A 272 -9.23 -12.35 -4.79
N ALA A 273 -8.91 -11.44 -5.71
CA ALA A 273 -7.87 -10.44 -5.51
C ALA A 273 -8.33 -9.27 -4.61
N GLU A 274 -9.65 -9.10 -4.46
CA GLU A 274 -10.27 -8.06 -3.67
C GLU A 274 -10.03 -8.25 -2.18
N HIS A 275 -10.05 -7.14 -1.45
CA HIS A 275 -9.91 -7.18 0.01
C HIS A 275 -11.05 -8.00 0.65
N SER A 276 -10.74 -8.81 1.66
CA SER A 276 -11.69 -9.71 2.33
C SER A 276 -12.97 -9.02 2.82
N PHE A 277 -12.88 -7.76 3.26
CA PHE A 277 -14.04 -6.95 3.65
C PHE A 277 -14.96 -6.66 2.45
N VAL A 278 -14.40 -6.31 1.29
CA VAL A 278 -15.16 -6.03 0.07
C VAL A 278 -15.85 -7.29 -0.44
N VAL A 279 -15.14 -8.42 -0.43
CA VAL A 279 -15.71 -9.73 -0.77
C VAL A 279 -16.82 -10.12 0.21
N GLN A 280 -16.66 -9.87 1.52
CA GLN A 280 -17.71 -10.12 2.51
C GLN A 280 -18.98 -9.33 2.19
N LYS A 281 -18.87 -8.02 1.91
CA LYS A 281 -19.99 -7.17 1.55
C LYS A 281 -20.70 -7.66 0.28
N ALA A 282 -19.92 -8.00 -0.74
CA ALA A 282 -20.45 -8.56 -1.97
C ALA A 282 -21.15 -9.91 -1.73
N PHE A 283 -20.62 -10.74 -0.83
CA PHE A 283 -21.19 -12.04 -0.46
C PHE A 283 -22.53 -11.90 0.26
N ASP A 284 -22.64 -10.93 1.17
CA ASP A 284 -23.87 -10.64 1.91
C ASP A 284 -24.97 -10.13 0.95
N LEU A 285 -24.65 -9.22 0.04
CA LEU A 285 -25.59 -8.71 -0.95
C LEU A 285 -25.97 -9.79 -1.97
N ALA A 286 -25.06 -10.66 -2.39
CA ALA A 286 -25.31 -11.75 -3.32
C ALA A 286 -26.36 -12.76 -2.81
N HIS A 287 -26.47 -12.94 -1.49
CA HIS A 287 -27.53 -13.79 -0.91
C HIS A 287 -28.94 -13.23 -1.12
N GLN A 288 -29.09 -11.91 -1.20
CA GLN A 288 -30.37 -11.22 -1.30
C GLN A 288 -30.72 -10.83 -2.73
N ALA A 289 -29.70 -10.61 -3.57
CA ALA A 289 -29.87 -10.14 -4.94
C ALA A 289 -30.14 -11.31 -5.92
N ARG A 290 -30.95 -11.02 -6.95
CA ARG A 290 -31.13 -11.90 -8.10
C ARG A 290 -30.17 -11.51 -9.21
N SER A 291 -29.61 -12.50 -9.92
CA SER A 291 -28.66 -12.27 -11.03
C SER A 291 -29.27 -11.34 -12.10
N GLU A 292 -30.55 -11.54 -12.45
CA GLU A 292 -31.23 -10.70 -13.45
C GLU A 292 -31.35 -9.22 -13.01
N SER A 293 -31.50 -8.97 -11.69
CA SER A 293 -31.55 -7.60 -11.15
C SER A 293 -30.18 -6.93 -11.22
N LEU A 294 -29.10 -7.65 -10.88
CA LEU A 294 -27.73 -7.16 -11.00
C LEU A 294 -27.35 -6.86 -12.46
N GLU A 295 -27.68 -7.75 -13.37
CA GLU A 295 -27.45 -7.55 -14.80
C GLU A 295 -28.24 -6.37 -15.36
N ARG A 296 -29.50 -6.19 -14.92
CA ARG A 296 -30.32 -5.04 -15.30
C ARG A 296 -29.67 -3.75 -14.81
N ALA A 297 -29.23 -3.71 -13.56
CA ALA A 297 -28.54 -2.56 -12.98
C ALA A 297 -27.28 -2.20 -13.77
N LEU A 298 -26.46 -3.19 -14.12
CA LEU A 298 -25.26 -2.98 -14.94
C LEU A 298 -25.60 -2.41 -16.33
N ARG A 299 -26.67 -2.90 -16.98
CA ARG A 299 -27.12 -2.34 -18.27
C ARG A 299 -27.57 -0.89 -18.13
N GLN A 300 -28.33 -0.56 -17.09
CA GLN A 300 -28.81 0.82 -16.85
C GLN A 300 -27.66 1.78 -16.52
N ILE A 301 -26.64 1.34 -15.78
CA ILE A 301 -25.43 2.14 -15.52
C ILE A 301 -24.66 2.38 -16.82
N ARG A 302 -24.51 1.36 -17.68
CA ARG A 302 -23.89 1.51 -19.00
C ARG A 302 -24.64 2.52 -19.87
N ASP A 303 -25.97 2.44 -19.89
CA ASP A 303 -26.81 3.33 -20.71
C ASP A 303 -26.69 4.78 -20.19
N TYR A 304 -26.70 5.00 -18.87
CA TYR A 304 -26.41 6.28 -18.25
C TYR A 304 -25.02 6.82 -18.67
N GLU A 305 -24.00 5.98 -18.61
CA GLU A 305 -22.63 6.39 -18.99
C GLU A 305 -22.57 6.83 -20.47
N TRP A 306 -23.28 6.13 -21.32
CA TRP A 306 -23.41 6.49 -22.73
C TRP A 306 -24.18 7.80 -22.93
N GLU A 307 -25.33 7.99 -22.28
CA GLU A 307 -26.15 9.21 -22.35
C GLU A 307 -25.34 10.45 -21.93
N VAL A 308 -24.55 10.34 -20.85
CA VAL A 308 -23.68 11.43 -20.38
C VAL A 308 -22.53 11.68 -21.34
N LYS A 309 -21.80 10.65 -21.79
CA LYS A 309 -20.65 10.79 -22.69
C LYS A 309 -21.04 11.33 -24.08
N SER A 310 -22.24 11.01 -24.53
CA SER A 310 -22.79 11.54 -25.79
C SER A 310 -23.44 12.90 -25.66
N GLY A 311 -23.45 13.50 -24.46
CA GLY A 311 -24.04 14.82 -24.21
C GLY A 311 -25.58 14.85 -24.24
N GLN A 312 -26.25 13.70 -24.15
CA GLN A 312 -27.72 13.60 -24.17
C GLN A 312 -28.36 14.03 -22.84
N ILE A 313 -27.63 13.87 -21.75
CA ILE A 313 -28.08 14.24 -20.40
C ILE A 313 -26.94 14.81 -19.58
N ASP A 314 -27.25 15.75 -18.70
CA ASP A 314 -26.31 16.21 -17.68
C ASP A 314 -25.98 15.09 -16.68
N ALA A 315 -24.75 15.02 -16.21
CA ALA A 315 -24.29 13.91 -15.38
C ALA A 315 -25.01 13.82 -14.03
N GLU A 316 -25.36 14.95 -13.40
CA GLU A 316 -26.05 14.98 -12.11
C GLU A 316 -27.52 14.59 -12.28
N LEU A 317 -28.20 15.19 -13.25
CA LEU A 317 -29.59 14.82 -13.60
C LEU A 317 -29.67 13.36 -14.03
N GLY A 318 -28.72 12.89 -14.84
CA GLY A 318 -28.66 11.50 -15.30
C GLY A 318 -28.48 10.52 -14.16
N LEU A 319 -27.69 10.85 -13.13
CA LEU A 319 -27.54 10.02 -11.94
C LEU A 319 -28.87 9.92 -11.18
N ASP A 320 -29.58 11.03 -10.97
CA ASP A 320 -30.91 11.01 -10.32
C ASP A 320 -31.90 10.11 -11.10
N VAL A 321 -31.91 10.21 -12.45
CA VAL A 321 -32.72 9.33 -13.31
C VAL A 321 -32.30 7.86 -13.20
N LEU A 322 -30.99 7.58 -13.22
CA LEU A 322 -30.46 6.22 -13.02
C LEU A 322 -30.96 5.59 -11.73
N LEU A 323 -30.86 6.32 -10.61
CA LEU A 323 -31.29 5.83 -9.29
C LEU A 323 -32.79 5.49 -9.26
N THR A 324 -33.64 6.13 -10.07
CA THR A 324 -35.06 5.79 -10.16
C THR A 324 -35.34 4.55 -11.01
N ARG A 325 -34.42 4.19 -11.91
CA ARG A 325 -34.58 3.03 -12.81
C ARG A 325 -34.04 1.72 -12.22
N LEU A 326 -33.14 1.82 -11.22
CA LEU A 326 -32.53 0.67 -10.54
C LEU A 326 -33.50 0.04 -9.54
#